data_43e0768287041abc23bee55be5b46e2c
#
_entry.id   43e0768287041abc23bee55be5b46e2c
#
_cell.length_a   1.000
_cell.length_b   1.000
_cell.length_c   1.000
_cell.angle_alpha   90.00
_cell.angle_beta   90.00
_cell.angle_gamma   90.00
#
_symmetry.space_group_name_H-M   'P 1'
#
loop_
_entity.id
_entity.type
_entity.pdbx_description
1 polymer ?
#
loop_
_entity_poly.entity_id
_entity_poly.type
_entity_poly.pdbx_seq_one_letter_code
_entity_poly.pdbx_strand_id
1 'polypeptide(L)'
;MTMTNKLELLRQEIDSIDAQIFDLFKQRLTVAKQIGAYKKEHELSVLDSSRENHKRDQVKVSVSNELEPYALELLEVLMNAAKAVQETDHEL
;
A
#
# COMPACT_ATOMS: atom_id res chain seq x y z
N MET A 1 9.80 -39.41 -8.39
CA MET A 1 9.00 -38.26 -8.41
C MET A 1 8.74 -37.70 -7.06
N THR A 2 9.10 -36.53 -6.95
CA THR A 2 8.96 -35.94 -5.68
C THR A 2 7.55 -35.50 -5.48
N MET A 3 7.13 -35.57 -4.31
CA MET A 3 5.94 -34.98 -3.90
C MET A 3 6.10 -33.50 -3.75
N THR A 4 6.86 -32.93 -4.66
CA THR A 4 6.92 -31.49 -4.68
C THR A 4 5.69 -30.89 -5.03
N ASN A 5 5.70 -30.73 -4.70
CA ASN A 5 4.46 -31.12 -4.32
C ASN A 5 3.68 -29.88 -4.38
N LYS A 6 2.42 -30.06 -4.26
CA LYS A 6 1.48 -28.95 -4.37
C LYS A 6 1.82 -27.82 -3.40
N LEU A 7 2.33 -28.11 -2.21
CA LEU A 7 2.68 -27.07 -1.24
C LEU A 7 3.80 -26.17 -1.78
N GLU A 8 4.81 -26.77 -2.40
CA GLU A 8 5.91 -25.99 -2.95
C GLU A 8 5.46 -25.13 -4.14
N LEU A 9 4.60 -25.67 -4.98
CA LEU A 9 4.03 -24.90 -6.11
C LEU A 9 3.17 -23.73 -5.61
N LEU A 10 2.39 -23.96 -4.58
CA LEU A 10 1.56 -22.89 -3.99
C LEU A 10 2.42 -21.81 -3.33
N ARG A 11 3.52 -22.19 -2.70
CA ARG A 11 4.47 -21.22 -2.14
C ARG A 11 5.13 -20.37 -3.23
N GLN A 12 5.43 -20.97 -4.39
CA GLN A 12 5.96 -20.23 -5.53
C GLN A 12 4.93 -19.22 -6.05
N GLU A 13 3.65 -19.58 -6.04
CA GLU A 13 2.59 -18.66 -6.41
C GLU A 13 2.52 -17.49 -5.43
N ILE A 14 2.62 -17.75 -4.13
CA ILE A 14 2.65 -16.69 -3.11
C ILE A 14 3.88 -15.79 -3.33
N ASP A 15 5.05 -16.37 -3.58
CA ASP A 15 6.27 -15.58 -3.81
C ASP A 15 6.11 -14.64 -5.01
N SER A 16 5.46 -15.11 -6.07
CA SER A 16 5.20 -14.28 -7.25
C SER A 16 4.23 -13.15 -6.94
N ILE A 17 3.17 -13.44 -6.17
CA ILE A 17 2.21 -12.43 -5.75
C ILE A 17 2.89 -11.39 -4.85
N ASP A 18 3.72 -11.84 -3.91
CA ASP A 18 4.44 -10.94 -3.01
C ASP A 18 5.35 -9.98 -3.80
N ALA A 19 6.05 -10.51 -4.81
CA ALA A 19 6.89 -9.67 -5.67
C ALA A 19 6.08 -8.58 -6.36
N GLN A 20 4.87 -8.90 -6.81
CA GLN A 20 3.97 -7.93 -7.43
C GLN A 20 3.47 -6.89 -6.42
N ILE A 21 3.14 -7.34 -5.20
CA ILE A 21 2.72 -6.43 -4.13
C ILE A 21 3.82 -5.41 -3.84
N PHE A 22 5.07 -5.87 -3.67
CA PHE A 22 6.18 -4.96 -3.36
C PHE A 22 6.54 -4.05 -4.53
N ASP A 23 6.39 -4.52 -5.76
CA ASP A 23 6.57 -3.66 -6.93
C ASP A 23 5.52 -2.55 -6.97
N LEU A 24 4.26 -2.89 -6.73
CA LEU A 24 3.18 -1.92 -6.65
C LEU A 24 3.35 -0.96 -5.48
N PHE A 25 3.86 -1.46 -4.36
CA PHE A 25 4.15 -0.62 -3.21
C PHE A 25 5.19 0.47 -3.57
N LYS A 26 6.26 0.08 -4.26
CA LYS A 26 7.27 1.04 -4.73
C LYS A 26 6.67 2.08 -5.68
N GLN A 27 5.83 1.64 -6.61
CA GLN A 27 5.14 2.54 -7.53
C GLN A 27 4.25 3.53 -6.79
N ARG A 28 3.53 3.03 -5.78
CA ARG A 28 2.66 3.88 -4.96
C ARG A 28 3.46 4.95 -4.23
N LEU A 29 4.63 4.60 -3.68
CA LEU A 29 5.49 5.56 -2.99
C LEU A 29 6.08 6.60 -3.96
N THR A 30 6.40 6.21 -5.19
CA THR A 30 6.85 7.14 -6.22
C THR A 30 5.78 8.20 -6.50
N VAL A 31 4.53 7.77 -6.64
CA VAL A 31 3.40 8.69 -6.84
C VAL A 31 3.18 9.56 -5.59
N ALA A 32 3.27 8.96 -4.40
CA ALA A 32 3.13 9.71 -3.14
C ALA A 32 4.18 10.81 -3.02
N LYS A 33 5.41 10.55 -3.47
CA LYS A 33 6.47 11.56 -3.48
C LYS A 33 6.11 12.73 -4.40
N GLN A 34 5.52 12.43 -5.55
CA GLN A 34 5.04 13.47 -6.49
C GLN A 34 3.91 14.29 -5.88
N ILE A 35 2.99 13.63 -5.17
CA ILE A 35 1.92 14.31 -4.44
C ILE A 35 2.52 15.23 -3.37
N GLY A 36 3.54 14.75 -2.66
CA GLY A 36 4.23 15.56 -1.64
C GLY A 36 4.85 16.82 -2.24
N ALA A 37 5.50 16.70 -3.38
CA ALA A 37 6.08 17.85 -4.08
C ALA A 37 5.01 18.86 -4.51
N TYR A 38 3.87 18.36 -5.03
CA TYR A 38 2.75 19.21 -5.40
C TYR A 38 2.17 19.96 -4.19
N LYS A 39 1.98 19.24 -3.08
CA LYS A 39 1.46 19.83 -1.85
C LYS A 39 2.40 20.93 -1.31
N LYS A 40 3.69 20.66 -1.35
CA LYS A 40 4.70 21.65 -0.89
C LYS A 40 4.65 22.90 -1.75
N GLU A 41 4.57 22.74 -3.07
CA GLU A 41 4.51 23.86 -4.00
C GLU A 41 3.26 24.71 -3.80
N HIS A 42 2.14 24.09 -3.44
CA HIS A 42 0.85 24.78 -3.26
C HIS A 42 0.52 25.04 -1.79
N GLU A 43 1.47 24.86 -0.91
CA GLU A 43 1.31 25.12 0.54
C GLU A 43 0.14 24.31 1.16
N LEU A 44 -0.01 23.07 0.71
CA LEU A 44 -1.03 22.17 1.23
C LEU A 44 -0.46 21.26 2.31
N SER A 45 -1.32 20.88 3.27
CA SER A 45 -0.91 19.97 4.33
C SER A 45 -0.68 18.55 3.79
N VAL A 46 0.34 17.85 4.32
CA VAL A 46 0.57 16.45 4.00
C VAL A 46 -0.60 15.59 4.49
N LEU A 47 -1.07 15.85 5.71
CA LEU A 47 -2.21 15.12 6.23
C LEU A 47 -3.50 15.58 5.57
N ASP A 48 -4.23 14.64 5.03
CA ASP A 48 -5.56 14.84 4.46
C ASP A 48 -6.50 13.81 5.08
N SER A 49 -7.09 14.16 6.21
CA SER A 49 -7.97 13.25 6.96
C SER A 49 -9.20 12.82 6.18
N SER A 50 -9.74 13.72 5.36
CA SER A 50 -10.90 13.41 4.53
C SER A 50 -10.56 12.33 3.51
N ARG A 51 -9.39 12.44 2.86
CA ARG A 51 -8.91 11.45 1.90
C ARG A 51 -8.65 10.10 2.57
N GLU A 52 -8.03 10.13 3.75
CA GLU A 52 -7.75 8.90 4.49
C GLU A 52 -9.04 8.18 4.88
N ASN A 53 -10.03 8.91 5.37
CA ASN A 53 -11.33 8.32 5.71
C ASN A 53 -12.05 7.77 4.48
N HIS A 54 -11.96 8.45 3.37
CA HIS A 54 -12.52 7.96 2.10
C HIS A 54 -11.86 6.64 1.67
N LYS A 55 -10.54 6.54 1.83
CA LYS A 55 -9.82 5.30 1.51
C LYS A 55 -10.23 4.16 2.44
N ARG A 56 -10.42 4.43 3.72
CA ARG A 56 -10.89 3.43 4.68
C ARG A 56 -12.27 2.91 4.29
N ASP A 57 -13.16 3.80 3.92
CA ASP A 57 -14.51 3.43 3.48
C ASP A 57 -14.48 2.57 2.22
N GLN A 58 -13.60 2.90 1.27
CA GLN A 58 -13.42 2.11 0.05
C GLN A 58 -12.94 0.70 0.37
N VAL A 59 -12.00 0.56 1.30
CA VAL A 59 -11.47 -0.75 1.68
C VAL A 59 -12.58 -1.60 2.32
N LYS A 60 -13.38 -1.01 3.20
CA LYS A 60 -14.46 -1.72 3.87
C LYS A 60 -15.46 -2.36 2.92
N VAL A 61 -15.72 -1.73 1.79
CA VAL A 61 -16.66 -2.29 0.80
C VAL A 61 -15.99 -3.17 -0.24
N SER A 62 -14.66 -3.21 -0.27
CA SER A 62 -13.92 -3.97 -1.27
C SER A 62 -13.54 -5.37 -0.82
N VAL A 63 -13.66 -5.68 0.45
CA VAL A 63 -13.32 -7.00 1.01
C VAL A 63 -14.44 -7.52 1.90
N SER A 64 -14.41 -8.82 2.17
CA SER A 64 -15.38 -9.41 3.09
C SER A 64 -15.12 -8.96 4.52
N ASN A 65 -16.11 -9.11 5.39
CA ASN A 65 -15.99 -8.73 6.79
C ASN A 65 -14.84 -9.46 7.50
N GLU A 66 -14.56 -10.70 7.12
CA GLU A 66 -13.44 -11.45 7.69
C GLU A 66 -12.09 -10.84 7.35
N LEU A 67 -11.95 -10.28 6.17
CA LEU A 67 -10.70 -9.70 5.70
C LEU A 67 -10.54 -8.23 6.08
N GLU A 68 -11.62 -7.57 6.49
CA GLU A 68 -11.60 -6.13 6.75
C GLU A 68 -10.51 -5.70 7.72
N PRO A 69 -10.31 -6.33 8.89
CA PRO A 69 -9.26 -5.90 9.81
C PRO A 69 -7.87 -5.92 9.19
N TYR A 70 -7.57 -6.97 8.42
CA TYR A 70 -6.26 -7.11 7.78
C TYR A 70 -6.08 -6.10 6.64
N ALA A 71 -7.12 -5.90 5.86
CA ALA A 71 -7.09 -4.92 4.77
C ALA A 71 -6.92 -3.50 5.28
N LEU A 72 -7.56 -3.16 6.42
CA LEU A 72 -7.38 -1.85 7.05
C LEU A 72 -5.98 -1.67 7.62
N GLU A 73 -5.40 -2.71 8.22
CA GLU A 73 -4.01 -2.65 8.69
C GLU A 73 -3.05 -2.40 7.54
N LEU A 74 -3.22 -3.10 6.42
CA LEU A 74 -2.42 -2.89 5.22
C LEU A 74 -2.56 -1.45 4.72
N LEU A 75 -3.79 -0.96 4.65
CA LEU A 75 -4.04 0.42 4.22
C LEU A 75 -3.35 1.43 5.13
N GLU A 76 -3.39 1.23 6.45
CA GLU A 76 -2.72 2.13 7.40
C GLU A 76 -1.21 2.16 7.15
N VAL A 77 -0.58 1.02 6.88
CA VAL A 77 0.84 0.96 6.54
C VAL A 77 1.12 1.75 5.26
N LEU A 78 0.28 1.57 4.24
CA LEU A 78 0.43 2.26 2.96
C LEU A 78 0.29 3.78 3.12
N MET A 79 -0.70 4.22 3.90
CA MET A 79 -0.92 5.65 4.15
C MET A 79 0.20 6.27 4.98
N ASN A 80 0.69 5.55 5.98
CA ASN A 80 1.78 6.03 6.81
C ASN A 80 3.09 6.15 6.03
N ALA A 81 3.40 5.17 5.18
CA ALA A 81 4.55 5.22 4.30
C ALA A 81 4.46 6.40 3.32
N ALA A 82 3.27 6.62 2.76
CA ALA A 82 3.03 7.74 1.84
C ALA A 82 3.26 9.09 2.53
N LYS A 83 2.75 9.26 3.76
CA LYS A 83 2.99 10.49 4.52
C LYS A 83 4.47 10.70 4.82
N ALA A 84 5.18 9.63 5.17
CA ALA A 84 6.60 9.71 5.47
C ALA A 84 7.40 10.22 4.27
N VAL A 85 7.14 9.71 3.06
CA VAL A 85 7.86 10.16 1.87
C VAL A 85 7.42 11.54 1.40
N GLN A 86 6.21 11.99 1.78
CA GLN A 86 5.75 13.36 1.49
C GLN A 86 6.40 14.39 2.42
N GLU A 87 6.66 14.00 3.66
CA GLU A 87 7.24 14.90 4.65
C GLU A 87 8.73 15.08 4.50
N THR A 88 9.42 14.13 3.92
CA THR A 88 10.87 14.14 3.80
C THR A 88 11.28 13.84 2.37
N ASP A 89 12.49 14.29 1.98
CA ASP A 89 13.04 14.03 0.66
C ASP A 89 13.71 12.65 0.66
N HIS A 90 12.91 11.61 0.85
CA HIS A 90 13.45 10.26 0.81
C HIS A 90 13.73 9.84 -0.63
N GLU A 91 14.87 9.20 -0.84
CA GLU A 91 15.12 8.50 -2.07
C GLU A 91 14.43 7.13 -1.97
N LEU A 92 13.75 6.74 -3.02
CA LEU A 92 13.02 5.48 -3.08
C LEU A 92 13.82 4.38 -3.77
#